data_6ec4dd43d4a74ca9abaa49d46cae23d0
#
_entry.id   6ec4dd43d4a74ca9abaa49d46cae23d0
#
_cell.length_a   1.000
_cell.length_b   1.000
_cell.length_c   1.000
_cell.angle_alpha   90.00
_cell.angle_beta   90.00
_cell.angle_gamma   90.00
#
_symmetry.space_group_name_H-M   'P 1'
#
loop_
_entity.id
_entity.type
_entity.pdbx_description
1 polymer ?
#
loop_
_entity_poly.entity_id
_entity_poly.type
_entity_poly.pdbx_seq_one_letter_code
_entity_poly.pdbx_strand_id
1 'polypeptide(L)'
;HIVVQAKAAIEHLPGGRTAIVVTELPYQVNKADLVKHIANLVRARKIEGIADLRDESGRGGIRIVIELRRDAKPEVVLEQLYQLTSMRTTFNVIMLALVGGRGGSPGAPRVLSLLEMMRCYLDHRREVVRRRSEFELRNCRERALRKPSTMWALSVLDEVIRTIRASRA
;
A
#
# COMPACT_ATOMS: atom_id res chain seq x y z
N HIS A 1 17.54 -5.81 -0.65
CA HIS A 1 16.75 -6.44 -1.71
C HIS A 1 15.70 -7.34 -1.11
N ILE A 2 14.49 -7.31 -1.62
CA ILE A 2 13.39 -8.20 -1.25
C ILE A 2 13.07 -9.04 -2.47
N VAL A 3 13.10 -10.38 -2.33
CA VAL A 3 12.67 -11.29 -3.39
C VAL A 3 11.18 -11.55 -3.19
N VAL A 4 10.40 -11.29 -4.23
CA VAL A 4 8.95 -11.52 -4.26
C VAL A 4 8.66 -12.61 -5.28
N GLN A 5 7.88 -13.61 -4.88
CA GLN A 5 7.51 -14.74 -5.73
C GLN A 5 6.00 -14.83 -5.90
N ALA A 6 5.57 -15.31 -7.07
CA ALA A 6 4.20 -15.71 -7.30
C ALA A 6 3.80 -16.88 -6.36
N LYS A 7 2.56 -16.88 -5.91
CA LYS A 7 2.01 -18.01 -5.16
C LYS A 7 1.52 -19.06 -6.13
N ALA A 8 2.21 -20.17 -6.16
CA ALA A 8 1.90 -21.31 -7.02
C ALA A 8 1.72 -22.57 -6.21
N ALA A 9 0.78 -23.40 -6.62
CA ALA A 9 0.51 -24.72 -6.02
C ALA A 9 0.50 -25.77 -7.11
N ILE A 10 0.91 -27.00 -6.75
CA ILE A 10 0.84 -28.17 -7.64
C ILE A 10 -0.49 -28.86 -7.36
N GLU A 11 -1.35 -28.94 -8.38
CA GLU A 11 -2.66 -29.59 -8.31
C GLU A 11 -2.68 -30.83 -9.21
N HIS A 12 -3.35 -31.90 -8.74
CA HIS A 12 -3.60 -33.09 -9.54
C HIS A 12 -4.95 -32.98 -10.22
N LEU A 13 -4.93 -33.01 -11.55
CA LEU A 13 -6.12 -32.94 -12.39
C LEU A 13 -6.71 -34.32 -12.63
N PRO A 14 -8.03 -34.44 -12.97
CA PRO A 14 -8.64 -35.67 -13.40
C PRO A 14 -7.86 -36.32 -14.56
N GLY A 15 -7.69 -37.65 -14.53
CA GLY A 15 -6.91 -38.36 -15.53
C GLY A 15 -5.42 -38.48 -15.27
N GLY A 16 -4.95 -38.19 -14.03
CA GLY A 16 -3.56 -38.37 -13.60
C GLY A 16 -2.59 -37.35 -14.17
N ARG A 17 -3.10 -36.22 -14.66
CA ARG A 17 -2.30 -35.06 -15.08
C ARG A 17 -2.01 -34.16 -13.88
N THR A 18 -0.87 -33.50 -13.91
CA THR A 18 -0.47 -32.53 -12.89
C THR A 18 -0.44 -31.13 -13.51
N ALA A 19 -0.87 -30.14 -12.77
CA ALA A 19 -0.80 -28.75 -13.17
C ALA A 19 -0.16 -27.89 -12.09
N ILE A 20 0.52 -26.83 -12.50
CA ILE A 20 0.94 -25.75 -11.63
C ILE A 20 -0.12 -24.65 -11.74
N VAL A 21 -0.75 -24.31 -10.62
CA VAL A 21 -1.79 -23.27 -10.54
C VAL A 21 -1.22 -22.06 -9.83
N VAL A 22 -1.19 -20.92 -10.52
CA VAL A 22 -0.72 -19.64 -9.97
C VAL A 22 -1.92 -18.80 -9.57
N THR A 23 -2.00 -18.45 -8.28
CA THR A 23 -3.11 -17.71 -7.69
C THR A 23 -2.77 -16.25 -7.36
N GLU A 24 -1.48 -15.94 -7.17
CA GLU A 24 -1.04 -14.57 -6.89
C GLU A 24 0.24 -14.28 -7.69
N LEU A 25 0.37 -13.06 -8.18
CA LEU A 25 1.55 -12.59 -8.92
C LEU A 25 2.31 -11.54 -8.11
N PRO A 26 3.63 -11.38 -8.34
CA PRO A 26 4.38 -10.28 -7.75
C PRO A 26 3.79 -8.92 -8.14
N TYR A 27 3.92 -7.95 -7.25
CA TYR A 27 3.46 -6.59 -7.51
C TYR A 27 4.06 -6.01 -8.81
N GLN A 28 3.25 -5.30 -9.59
CA GLN A 28 3.60 -4.72 -10.91
C GLN A 28 3.83 -5.73 -12.04
N VAL A 29 3.62 -7.03 -11.84
CA VAL A 29 3.69 -8.01 -12.93
C VAL A 29 2.35 -8.05 -13.65
N ASN A 30 2.38 -7.77 -14.97
CA ASN A 30 1.21 -7.89 -15.82
C ASN A 30 0.95 -9.36 -16.15
N LYS A 31 -0.24 -9.85 -15.83
CA LYS A 31 -0.66 -11.24 -16.07
C LYS A 31 -0.58 -11.64 -17.53
N ALA A 32 -1.12 -10.81 -18.43
CA ALA A 32 -1.17 -11.12 -19.85
C ALA A 32 0.23 -11.22 -20.48
N ASP A 33 1.14 -10.33 -20.07
CA ASP A 33 2.52 -10.35 -20.55
C ASP A 33 3.28 -11.55 -20.00
N LEU A 34 3.04 -11.93 -18.73
CA LEU A 34 3.61 -13.13 -18.12
C LEU A 34 3.17 -14.39 -18.90
N VAL A 35 1.87 -14.55 -19.17
CA VAL A 35 1.33 -15.70 -19.92
C VAL A 35 1.93 -15.77 -21.32
N LYS A 36 2.00 -14.64 -22.03
CA LYS A 36 2.65 -14.57 -23.35
C LYS A 36 4.13 -14.95 -23.27
N HIS A 37 4.84 -14.47 -22.26
CA HIS A 37 6.26 -14.76 -22.07
C HIS A 37 6.49 -16.25 -21.82
N ILE A 38 5.71 -16.88 -20.94
CA ILE A 38 5.76 -18.32 -20.70
C ILE A 38 5.52 -19.08 -22.01
N ALA A 39 4.46 -18.74 -22.77
CA ALA A 39 4.17 -19.39 -24.05
C ALA A 39 5.34 -19.27 -25.04
N ASN A 40 6.00 -18.13 -25.09
CA ASN A 40 7.18 -17.94 -25.95
C ASN A 40 8.38 -18.80 -25.49
N LEU A 41 8.62 -18.93 -24.19
CA LEU A 41 9.68 -19.79 -23.65
C LEU A 41 9.42 -21.27 -23.95
N VAL A 42 8.18 -21.70 -23.90
CA VAL A 42 7.76 -23.08 -24.28
C VAL A 42 8.00 -23.31 -25.78
N ARG A 43 7.57 -22.38 -26.65
CA ARG A 43 7.80 -22.46 -28.10
C ARG A 43 9.30 -22.48 -28.44
N ALA A 44 10.10 -21.70 -27.72
CA ALA A 44 11.54 -21.66 -27.86
C ALA A 44 12.28 -22.85 -27.23
N ARG A 45 11.56 -23.83 -26.66
CA ARG A 45 12.08 -25.02 -25.95
C ARG A 45 13.04 -24.66 -24.80
N LYS A 46 12.88 -23.50 -24.20
CA LYS A 46 13.64 -23.08 -23.00
C LYS A 46 13.05 -23.62 -21.70
N ILE A 47 11.75 -23.91 -21.71
CA ILE A 47 11.05 -24.62 -20.63
C ILE A 47 10.38 -25.83 -21.29
N GLU A 48 10.75 -27.00 -20.82
CA GLU A 48 10.17 -28.26 -21.28
C GLU A 48 9.19 -28.82 -20.25
N GLY A 49 8.36 -29.77 -20.64
CA GLY A 49 7.41 -30.42 -19.74
C GLY A 49 6.07 -29.73 -19.59
N ILE A 50 5.84 -28.59 -20.22
CA ILE A 50 4.53 -27.91 -20.26
C ILE A 50 3.72 -28.48 -21.44
N ALA A 51 2.48 -28.91 -21.18
CA ALA A 51 1.55 -29.42 -22.19
C ALA A 51 0.58 -28.34 -22.65
N ASP A 52 0.03 -27.56 -21.72
CA ASP A 52 -0.94 -26.51 -22.01
C ASP A 52 -0.83 -25.35 -21.00
N LEU A 53 -1.25 -24.14 -21.41
CA LEU A 53 -1.23 -22.93 -20.61
C LEU A 53 -2.56 -22.18 -20.77
N ARG A 54 -3.32 -22.07 -19.69
CA ARG A 54 -4.63 -21.39 -19.69
C ARG A 54 -4.71 -20.31 -18.64
N ASP A 55 -5.41 -19.24 -18.97
CA ASP A 55 -5.81 -18.19 -18.04
C ASP A 55 -7.28 -18.39 -17.67
N GLU A 56 -7.51 -18.89 -16.47
CA GLU A 56 -8.84 -19.15 -15.90
C GLU A 56 -9.24 -18.06 -14.89
N SER A 57 -8.57 -16.91 -14.91
CA SER A 57 -8.85 -15.80 -13.99
C SER A 57 -10.26 -15.25 -14.20
N GLY A 58 -10.94 -14.92 -13.10
CA GLY A 58 -12.29 -14.40 -13.09
C GLY A 58 -12.57 -13.48 -11.91
N ARG A 59 -13.84 -13.35 -11.54
CA ARG A 59 -14.26 -12.54 -10.39
C ARG A 59 -13.66 -13.00 -9.05
N GLY A 60 -13.25 -14.27 -8.96
CA GLY A 60 -12.62 -14.85 -7.76
C GLY A 60 -11.13 -14.57 -7.63
N GLY A 61 -10.49 -13.91 -8.60
CA GLY A 61 -9.07 -13.61 -8.56
C GLY A 61 -8.27 -14.16 -9.75
N ILE A 62 -6.95 -14.15 -9.59
CA ILE A 62 -6.01 -14.68 -10.59
C ILE A 62 -5.98 -16.19 -10.48
N ARG A 63 -6.10 -16.88 -11.62
CA ARG A 63 -5.91 -18.31 -11.76
C ARG A 63 -5.26 -18.61 -13.12
N ILE A 64 -3.97 -18.87 -13.12
CA ILE A 64 -3.23 -19.29 -14.32
C ILE A 64 -2.93 -20.78 -14.12
N VAL A 65 -3.38 -21.60 -15.05
CA VAL A 65 -3.22 -23.06 -15.02
C VAL A 65 -2.19 -23.47 -16.06
N ILE A 66 -1.12 -24.11 -15.62
CA ILE A 66 -0.01 -24.60 -16.44
C ILE A 66 -0.05 -26.13 -16.34
N GLU A 67 -0.64 -26.78 -17.34
CA GLU A 67 -0.71 -28.24 -17.38
C GLU A 67 0.65 -28.85 -17.78
N LEU A 68 1.05 -29.87 -17.07
CA LEU A 68 2.31 -30.55 -17.31
C LEU A 68 2.13 -31.85 -18.12
N ARG A 69 3.18 -32.25 -18.83
CA ARG A 69 3.26 -33.54 -19.44
C ARG A 69 3.42 -34.62 -18.36
N ARG A 70 3.03 -35.83 -18.65
CA ARG A 70 3.08 -36.96 -17.69
C ARG A 70 4.49 -37.32 -17.22
N ASP A 71 5.49 -37.05 -18.04
CA ASP A 71 6.91 -37.31 -17.80
C ASP A 71 7.63 -36.14 -17.10
N ALA A 72 6.96 -35.01 -16.95
CA ALA A 72 7.55 -33.82 -16.36
C ALA A 72 7.52 -33.86 -14.82
N LYS A 73 8.59 -33.42 -14.19
CA LYS A 73 8.67 -33.22 -12.73
C LYS A 73 8.18 -31.81 -12.38
N PRO A 74 7.06 -31.68 -11.64
CA PRO A 74 6.44 -30.37 -11.39
C PRO A 74 7.36 -29.36 -10.70
N GLU A 75 8.19 -29.82 -9.74
CA GLU A 75 9.09 -28.96 -8.97
C GLU A 75 10.17 -28.35 -9.87
N VAL A 76 10.69 -29.15 -10.82
CA VAL A 76 11.73 -28.68 -11.77
C VAL A 76 11.16 -27.62 -12.70
N VAL A 77 9.95 -27.85 -13.23
CA VAL A 77 9.29 -26.89 -14.12
C VAL A 77 8.94 -25.61 -13.35
N LEU A 78 8.47 -25.71 -12.11
CA LEU A 78 8.17 -24.57 -11.26
C LEU A 78 9.42 -23.72 -10.99
N GLU A 79 10.56 -24.35 -10.68
CA GLU A 79 11.80 -23.60 -10.46
C GLU A 79 12.30 -22.95 -11.76
N GLN A 80 12.18 -23.61 -12.92
CA GLN A 80 12.49 -22.98 -14.21
C GLN A 80 11.59 -21.78 -14.50
N LEU A 81 10.29 -21.86 -14.17
CA LEU A 81 9.37 -20.73 -14.28
C LEU A 81 9.80 -19.55 -13.38
N TYR A 82 10.22 -19.82 -12.15
CA TYR A 82 10.75 -18.78 -11.26
C TYR A 82 12.05 -18.14 -11.75
N GLN A 83 12.92 -18.91 -12.40
CA GLN A 83 14.21 -18.44 -12.89
C GLN A 83 14.12 -17.66 -14.21
N LEU A 84 13.24 -18.10 -15.11
CA LEU A 84 13.17 -17.58 -16.48
C LEU A 84 12.05 -16.57 -16.71
N THR A 85 11.18 -16.35 -15.71
CA THR A 85 10.03 -15.45 -15.86
C THR A 85 9.91 -14.48 -14.70
N SER A 86 9.03 -13.50 -14.84
CA SER A 86 8.70 -12.54 -13.77
C SER A 86 7.83 -13.12 -12.65
N MET A 87 7.66 -14.45 -12.58
CA MET A 87 7.07 -15.12 -11.41
C MET A 87 7.93 -14.95 -10.16
N ARG A 88 9.23 -14.69 -10.30
CA ARG A 88 10.13 -14.26 -9.22
C ARG A 88 10.78 -12.94 -9.63
N THR A 89 10.63 -11.91 -8.82
CA THR A 89 11.22 -10.59 -9.04
C THR A 89 11.96 -10.11 -7.82
N THR A 90 13.01 -9.31 -8.03
CA THR A 90 13.75 -8.68 -6.94
C THR A 90 13.34 -7.22 -6.84
N PHE A 91 12.84 -6.82 -5.70
CA PHE A 91 12.49 -5.44 -5.41
C PHE A 91 13.62 -4.76 -4.62
N ASN A 92 14.14 -3.68 -5.17
CA ASN A 92 15.17 -2.88 -4.52
C ASN A 92 14.51 -1.78 -3.69
N VAL A 93 14.52 -1.93 -2.37
CA VAL A 93 13.97 -0.91 -1.47
C VAL A 93 14.98 0.22 -1.31
N ILE A 94 14.62 1.42 -1.76
CA ILE A 94 15.39 2.65 -1.54
C ILE A 94 14.59 3.51 -0.57
N MET A 95 15.02 3.58 0.69
CA MET A 95 14.38 4.36 1.74
C MET A 95 14.99 5.75 1.83
N LEU A 96 14.82 6.55 0.76
CA LEU A 96 15.23 7.95 0.75
C LEU A 96 14.10 8.81 1.34
N ALA A 97 14.40 9.60 2.35
CA ALA A 97 13.45 10.52 2.98
C ALA A 97 14.07 11.87 3.29
N LEU A 98 13.26 12.92 3.31
CA LEU A 98 13.66 14.24 3.81
C LEU A 98 13.49 14.29 5.33
N VAL A 99 14.58 14.44 6.05
CA VAL A 99 14.59 14.39 7.53
C VAL A 99 15.12 15.71 8.08
N GLY A 100 14.54 16.16 9.21
CA GLY A 100 15.04 17.29 9.98
C GLY A 100 14.45 18.65 9.62
N GLY A 101 13.51 18.75 8.68
CA GLY A 101 12.81 20.00 8.39
C GLY A 101 11.84 20.36 9.54
N ARG A 102 12.05 21.50 10.19
CA ARG A 102 11.12 22.11 11.16
C ARG A 102 10.82 23.55 10.75
N GLY A 103 9.58 23.97 10.98
CA GLY A 103 9.22 25.40 10.81
C GLY A 103 9.29 25.90 9.37
N GLY A 104 9.03 25.06 8.35
CA GLY A 104 9.07 25.47 6.94
C GLY A 104 10.42 25.30 6.25
N SER A 105 11.48 24.91 6.97
CA SER A 105 12.75 24.55 6.34
C SER A 105 12.68 23.19 5.68
N PRO A 106 13.17 23.04 4.43
CA PRO A 106 13.25 21.73 3.79
C PRO A 106 14.20 20.82 4.58
N GLY A 107 13.77 19.56 4.81
CA GLY A 107 14.64 18.56 5.40
C GLY A 107 15.79 18.16 4.46
N ALA A 108 16.86 17.60 5.01
CA ALA A 108 17.95 17.05 4.21
C ALA A 108 17.59 15.64 3.71
N PRO A 109 17.88 15.29 2.43
CA PRO A 109 17.68 13.95 1.92
C PRO A 109 18.67 12.98 2.58
N ARG A 110 18.16 11.89 3.15
CA ARG A 110 18.95 10.83 3.78
C ARG A 110 18.37 9.48 3.44
N VAL A 111 19.24 8.50 3.20
CA VAL A 111 18.85 7.10 3.12
C VAL A 111 18.76 6.58 4.56
N LEU A 112 17.58 6.08 4.93
CA LEU A 112 17.27 5.60 6.27
C LEU A 112 17.15 4.08 6.29
N SER A 113 17.45 3.48 7.43
CA SER A 113 17.02 2.13 7.73
C SER A 113 15.52 2.08 8.04
N LEU A 114 14.91 0.90 7.95
CA LEU A 114 13.48 0.72 8.27
C LEU A 114 13.17 1.20 9.69
N LEU A 115 14.02 0.88 10.64
CA LEU A 115 13.85 1.28 12.05
C LEU A 115 13.90 2.81 12.23
N GLU A 116 14.84 3.47 11.57
CA GLU A 116 14.93 4.95 11.61
C GLU A 116 13.71 5.60 10.97
N MET A 117 13.22 5.07 9.85
CA MET A 117 12.01 5.57 9.19
C MET A 117 10.78 5.44 10.11
N MET A 118 10.63 4.29 10.78
CA MET A 118 9.55 4.08 11.76
C MET A 118 9.65 5.05 12.94
N ARG A 119 10.84 5.30 13.47
CA ARG A 119 11.06 6.28 14.54
C ARG A 119 10.67 7.69 14.09
N CYS A 120 11.15 8.14 12.93
CA CYS A 120 10.78 9.44 12.37
C CYS A 120 9.26 9.58 12.18
N TYR A 121 8.58 8.53 11.71
CA TYR A 121 7.13 8.52 11.59
C TYR A 121 6.42 8.64 12.94
N LEU A 122 6.85 7.89 13.94
CA LEU A 122 6.27 7.95 15.29
C LEU A 122 6.45 9.32 15.93
N ASP A 123 7.62 9.93 15.79
CA ASP A 123 7.88 11.27 16.32
C ASP A 123 7.01 12.32 15.62
N HIS A 124 6.87 12.22 14.31
CA HIS A 124 5.94 13.06 13.55
C HIS A 124 4.49 12.86 14.01
N ARG A 125 4.04 11.61 14.19
CA ARG A 125 2.67 11.32 14.66
C ARG A 125 2.40 11.89 16.06
N ARG A 126 3.35 11.78 16.98
CA ARG A 126 3.24 12.37 18.32
C ARG A 126 3.09 13.90 18.24
N GLU A 127 3.89 14.54 17.40
CA GLU A 127 3.81 15.98 17.20
C GLU A 127 2.47 16.40 16.57
N VAL A 128 1.98 15.69 15.58
CA VAL A 128 0.67 15.95 14.96
C VAL A 128 -0.46 15.81 15.97
N VAL A 129 -0.46 14.76 16.80
CA VAL A 129 -1.48 14.58 17.84
C VAL A 129 -1.43 15.70 18.87
N ARG A 130 -0.24 16.08 19.32
CA ARG A 130 -0.05 17.20 20.25
C ARG A 130 -0.63 18.52 19.68
N ARG A 131 -0.24 18.90 18.47
CA ARG A 131 -0.72 20.11 17.80
C ARG A 131 -2.23 20.13 17.60
N ARG A 132 -2.78 18.97 17.23
CA ARG A 132 -4.24 18.81 17.09
C ARG A 132 -4.93 19.04 18.44
N SER A 133 -4.47 18.41 19.50
CA SER A 133 -5.05 18.55 20.84
C SER A 133 -4.93 19.99 21.36
N GLU A 134 -3.80 20.67 21.13
CA GLU A 134 -3.61 22.08 21.47
C GLU A 134 -4.58 22.99 20.69
N PHE A 135 -4.79 22.71 19.41
CA PHE A 135 -5.76 23.45 18.59
C PHE A 135 -7.21 23.24 19.07
N GLU A 136 -7.59 22.00 19.31
CA GLU A 136 -8.92 21.65 19.83
C GLU A 136 -9.17 22.29 21.20
N LEU A 137 -8.18 22.27 22.09
CA LEU A 137 -8.24 22.90 23.40
C LEU A 137 -8.45 24.42 23.28
N ARG A 138 -7.71 25.08 22.41
CA ARG A 138 -7.85 26.52 22.15
C ARG A 138 -9.26 26.86 21.67
N ASN A 139 -9.78 26.11 20.69
CA ASN A 139 -11.13 26.30 20.17
C ASN A 139 -12.21 26.07 21.25
N CYS A 140 -12.03 25.04 22.09
CA CYS A 140 -12.94 24.78 23.19
C CYS A 140 -12.93 25.90 24.23
N ARG A 141 -11.75 26.43 24.60
CA ARG A 141 -11.62 27.56 25.51
C ARG A 141 -12.29 28.83 24.96
N GLU A 142 -12.10 29.14 23.68
CA GLU A 142 -12.78 30.27 23.03
C GLU A 142 -14.30 30.12 23.06
N ARG A 143 -14.83 28.89 22.76
CA ARG A 143 -16.26 28.63 22.83
C ARG A 143 -16.78 28.74 24.27
N ALA A 144 -16.02 28.28 25.26
CA ALA A 144 -16.37 28.36 26.66
C ALA A 144 -16.43 29.79 27.16
N LEU A 145 -15.59 30.68 26.65
CA LEU A 145 -15.61 32.11 26.97
C LEU A 145 -16.78 32.85 26.28
N ARG A 146 -17.04 32.54 25.00
CA ARG A 146 -18.12 33.23 24.24
C ARG A 146 -19.52 32.99 24.80
N LYS A 147 -19.84 31.77 25.20
CA LYS A 147 -21.18 31.41 25.69
C LYS A 147 -21.58 32.20 26.96
N PRO A 148 -20.80 32.20 28.05
CA PRO A 148 -21.12 32.97 29.23
C PRO A 148 -21.19 34.47 28.93
N SER A 149 -20.27 35.03 28.12
CA SER A 149 -20.27 36.46 27.73
C SER A 149 -21.55 36.83 26.98
N THR A 150 -22.02 35.97 26.06
CA THR A 150 -23.30 36.17 25.34
C THR A 150 -24.49 36.11 26.31
N MET A 151 -24.51 35.14 27.22
CA MET A 151 -25.59 35.00 28.22
C MET A 151 -25.63 36.23 29.15
N TRP A 152 -24.46 36.72 29.61
CA TRP A 152 -24.37 37.91 30.40
C TRP A 152 -24.86 39.16 29.62
N ALA A 153 -24.44 39.35 28.37
CA ALA A 153 -24.89 40.46 27.52
C ALA A 153 -26.41 40.43 27.30
N LEU A 154 -27.02 39.25 27.18
CA LEU A 154 -28.49 39.08 27.05
C LEU A 154 -29.21 39.43 28.38
N SER A 155 -28.61 39.14 29.52
CA SER A 155 -29.23 39.45 30.83
C SER A 155 -29.24 40.94 31.12
N VAL A 156 -28.35 41.73 30.51
CA VAL A 156 -28.27 43.23 30.66
C VAL A 156 -28.48 43.94 29.32
N LEU A 157 -29.37 43.39 28.48
CA LEU A 157 -29.57 43.82 27.10
C LEU A 157 -29.88 45.30 26.95
N ASP A 158 -30.76 45.85 27.82
CA ASP A 158 -31.14 47.27 27.77
C ASP A 158 -29.98 48.22 28.09
N GLU A 159 -29.09 47.81 28.98
CA GLU A 159 -27.89 48.57 29.33
C GLU A 159 -26.88 48.53 28.17
N VAL A 160 -26.69 47.35 27.53
CA VAL A 160 -25.85 47.22 26.35
C VAL A 160 -26.34 48.06 25.18
N ILE A 161 -27.65 48.09 24.91
CA ILE A 161 -28.26 48.92 23.85
C ILE A 161 -28.04 50.39 24.15
N ARG A 162 -28.24 50.82 25.39
CA ARG A 162 -28.03 52.21 25.83
C ARG A 162 -26.58 52.64 25.59
N THR A 163 -25.61 51.82 25.99
CA THR A 163 -24.17 52.06 25.80
C THR A 163 -23.78 52.14 24.33
N ILE A 164 -24.27 51.26 23.48
CA ILE A 164 -24.00 51.28 22.03
C ILE A 164 -24.59 52.53 21.38
N ARG A 165 -25.80 52.95 21.78
CA ARG A 165 -26.41 54.19 21.26
C ARG A 165 -25.62 55.41 21.68
N ALA A 166 -25.13 55.50 22.93
CA ALA A 166 -24.32 56.59 23.42
C ALA A 166 -22.93 56.66 22.77
N SER A 167 -22.35 55.55 22.33
CA SER A 167 -21.04 55.47 21.65
C SER A 167 -21.06 55.87 20.17
N ARG A 168 -22.26 56.06 19.57
CA ARG A 168 -22.45 56.48 18.19
C ARG A 168 -22.75 57.99 18.04
N ALA A 169 -22.78 58.69 19.13
CA ALA A 169 -22.85 60.14 19.21
C ALA A 169 -21.46 60.69 19.49
#